data_d2f3bea4a51dbed107f0acc107df53a1
#
_entry.id   d2f3bea4a51dbed107f0acc107df53a1
#
_cell.length_a   1.000
_cell.length_b   1.000
_cell.length_c   1.000
_cell.angle_alpha   90.00
_cell.angle_beta   90.00
_cell.angle_gamma   90.00
#
_symmetry.space_group_name_H-M   'P 1'
#
loop_
_entity.id
_entity.type
_entity.pdbx_description
1 polymer ?
#
loop_
_entity_poly.entity_id
_entity_poly.type
_entity_poly.pdbx_seq_one_letter_code
_entity_poly.pdbx_strand_id
1 'polypeptide(L)'
;LARIIHAAHHGPSVGFMQPWDFILVQDLSVRQQVRELFLREREAAACFFDEPRRSQYLSLKLEGILETPINLCVTCDPTRGDVVLGRNSIPETDLYSTCCAVQNLWLAARSEGIGVGWVSILKLPPLRKILGIPAHVVPVAYLCLGYPVEFYQHPMLESAGWRDRLPLEQLLHFDGWDKTQTTPNAWQTLLDALSRLDIADSPD
;
A
#
# COMPACT_ATOMS: atom_id res chain seq x y z
N LEU A 1 6.63 14.94 9.80
CA LEU A 1 5.42 14.83 8.98
C LEU A 1 5.52 15.71 7.72
N ALA A 2 5.94 17.00 7.81
CA ALA A 2 6.04 17.88 6.65
C ALA A 2 6.91 17.29 5.52
N ARG A 3 8.11 16.75 5.84
CA ARG A 3 9.01 16.15 4.84
C ARG A 3 8.38 14.95 4.14
N ILE A 4 7.66 14.09 4.85
CA ILE A 4 7.00 12.91 4.26
C ILE A 4 5.82 13.30 3.34
N ILE A 5 5.00 14.28 3.73
CA ILE A 5 3.92 14.79 2.86
C ILE A 5 4.50 15.50 1.64
N HIS A 6 5.59 16.27 1.83
CA HIS A 6 6.30 16.91 0.73
C HIS A 6 6.85 15.87 -0.26
N ALA A 7 7.47 14.79 0.22
CA ALA A 7 7.93 13.69 -0.64
C ALA A 7 6.78 13.03 -1.41
N ALA A 8 5.63 12.80 -0.76
CA ALA A 8 4.43 12.31 -1.42
C ALA A 8 3.97 13.22 -2.56
N HIS A 9 3.93 14.52 -2.32
CA HIS A 9 3.52 15.52 -3.30
C HIS A 9 4.46 15.60 -4.52
N HIS A 10 5.71 15.15 -4.39
CA HIS A 10 6.68 15.06 -5.48
C HIS A 10 6.64 13.70 -6.22
N GLY A 11 5.63 12.88 -5.99
CA GLY A 11 5.39 11.67 -6.78
C GLY A 11 5.11 12.00 -8.25
N PRO A 12 5.45 11.11 -9.20
CA PRO A 12 5.06 11.26 -10.59
C PRO A 12 3.54 11.15 -10.72
N SER A 13 2.96 11.92 -11.66
CA SER A 13 1.54 11.81 -11.97
C SER A 13 1.26 11.93 -13.46
N VAL A 14 0.23 11.23 -13.92
CA VAL A 14 -0.24 11.29 -15.29
C VAL A 14 -0.52 12.74 -15.67
N GLY A 15 0.04 13.19 -16.78
CA GLY A 15 -0.16 14.57 -17.28
C GLY A 15 0.10 15.67 -16.24
N PHE A 16 0.92 15.39 -15.21
CA PHE A 16 1.17 16.26 -14.05
C PHE A 16 -0.11 16.66 -13.29
N MET A 17 -1.10 15.78 -13.28
CA MET A 17 -2.43 16.00 -12.69
C MET A 17 -2.42 16.18 -11.17
N GLN A 18 -1.51 15.50 -10.45
CA GLN A 18 -1.41 15.54 -8.98
C GLN A 18 -2.78 15.28 -8.31
N PRO A 19 -3.42 14.13 -8.57
CA PRO A 19 -4.82 13.88 -8.21
C PRO A 19 -5.05 13.64 -6.73
N TRP A 20 -4.00 13.61 -5.93
CA TRP A 20 -4.04 13.27 -4.51
C TRP A 20 -4.43 14.43 -3.61
N ASP A 21 -5.17 14.11 -2.55
CA ASP A 21 -5.35 14.94 -1.37
C ASP A 21 -4.96 14.16 -0.12
N PHE A 22 -4.64 14.86 0.96
CA PHE A 22 -4.16 14.29 2.22
C PHE A 22 -5.06 14.74 3.36
N ILE A 23 -5.80 13.81 3.97
CA ILE A 23 -6.65 14.06 5.14
C ILE A 23 -5.91 13.56 6.38
N LEU A 24 -5.41 14.48 7.20
CA LEU A 24 -4.78 14.17 8.48
C LEU A 24 -5.86 13.91 9.54
N VAL A 25 -5.79 12.75 10.17
CA VAL A 25 -6.78 12.30 11.17
C VAL A 25 -6.07 12.14 12.52
N GLN A 26 -6.25 13.12 13.39
CA GLN A 26 -5.72 13.14 14.75
C GLN A 26 -6.83 12.95 15.80
N ASP A 27 -8.06 13.40 15.51
CA ASP A 27 -9.19 13.28 16.40
C ASP A 27 -9.46 11.82 16.78
N LEU A 28 -9.47 11.54 18.09
CA LEU A 28 -9.62 10.20 18.64
C LEU A 28 -11.00 9.61 18.30
N SER A 29 -12.05 10.42 18.29
CA SER A 29 -13.41 9.94 18.02
C SER A 29 -13.56 9.51 16.56
N VAL A 30 -12.93 10.21 15.64
CA VAL A 30 -12.89 9.85 14.21
C VAL A 30 -12.11 8.55 14.03
N ARG A 31 -10.95 8.41 14.66
CA ARG A 31 -10.14 7.18 14.61
C ARG A 31 -10.88 5.98 15.21
N GLN A 32 -11.63 6.18 16.29
CA GLN A 32 -12.48 5.13 16.89
C GLN A 32 -13.54 4.64 15.90
N GLN A 33 -14.22 5.54 15.19
CA GLN A 33 -15.20 5.17 14.17
C GLN A 33 -14.56 4.37 13.02
N VAL A 34 -13.36 4.76 12.57
CA VAL A 34 -12.63 4.00 11.54
C VAL A 34 -12.21 2.62 12.06
N ARG A 35 -11.76 2.53 13.33
CA ARG A 35 -11.42 1.24 13.94
C ARG A 35 -12.63 0.32 14.07
N GLU A 36 -13.79 0.84 14.43
CA GLU A 36 -15.02 0.05 14.44
C GLU A 36 -15.39 -0.49 13.06
N LEU A 37 -15.19 0.33 12.02
CA LEU A 37 -15.36 -0.11 10.64
C LEU A 37 -14.39 -1.26 10.31
N PHE A 38 -13.10 -1.12 10.65
CA PHE A 38 -12.10 -2.16 10.46
C PHE A 38 -12.49 -3.46 11.18
N LEU A 39 -12.90 -3.40 12.44
CA LEU A 39 -13.26 -4.59 13.22
C LEU A 39 -14.43 -5.36 12.60
N ARG A 40 -15.46 -4.67 12.11
CA ARG A 40 -16.59 -5.27 11.40
C ARG A 40 -16.17 -5.97 10.12
N GLU A 41 -15.34 -5.32 9.32
CA GLU A 41 -14.87 -5.89 8.04
C GLU A 41 -13.89 -7.05 8.27
N ARG A 42 -13.06 -6.97 9.32
CA ARG A 42 -12.16 -8.06 9.72
C ARG A 42 -12.93 -9.30 10.14
N GLU A 43 -13.98 -9.15 10.94
CA GLU A 43 -14.82 -10.28 11.36
C GLU A 43 -15.55 -10.90 10.16
N ALA A 44 -16.11 -10.08 9.27
CA ALA A 44 -16.73 -10.54 8.04
C ALA A 44 -15.73 -11.28 7.14
N ALA A 45 -14.50 -10.77 7.00
CA ALA A 45 -13.46 -11.42 6.21
C ALA A 45 -12.97 -12.74 6.82
N ALA A 46 -13.01 -12.89 8.14
CA ALA A 46 -12.64 -14.13 8.81
C ALA A 46 -13.52 -15.33 8.38
N CYS A 47 -14.77 -15.06 7.96
CA CYS A 47 -15.68 -16.09 7.50
C CYS A 47 -15.29 -16.70 6.13
N PHE A 48 -14.36 -16.12 5.40
CA PHE A 48 -13.83 -16.69 4.15
C PHE A 48 -12.77 -17.79 4.35
N PHE A 49 -12.36 -17.99 5.61
CA PHE A 49 -11.32 -18.96 5.95
C PHE A 49 -11.89 -20.06 6.84
N ASP A 50 -11.52 -21.32 6.54
CA ASP A 50 -11.73 -22.46 7.42
C ASP A 50 -10.59 -22.56 8.46
N GLU A 51 -10.81 -23.35 9.54
CA GLU A 51 -9.76 -23.63 10.51
C GLU A 51 -8.67 -24.54 9.89
N PRO A 52 -7.38 -24.35 10.24
CA PRO A 52 -6.84 -23.40 11.24
C PRO A 52 -6.54 -22.00 10.68
N ARG A 53 -6.80 -21.75 9.39
CA ARG A 53 -6.46 -20.49 8.70
C ARG A 53 -7.23 -19.29 9.28
N ARG A 54 -8.47 -19.51 9.70
CA ARG A 54 -9.30 -18.48 10.36
C ARG A 54 -8.67 -18.01 11.66
N SER A 55 -8.27 -18.93 12.52
CA SER A 55 -7.59 -18.59 13.77
C SER A 55 -6.28 -17.87 13.53
N GLN A 56 -5.49 -18.27 12.54
CA GLN A 56 -4.28 -17.59 12.12
C GLN A 56 -4.60 -16.15 11.66
N TYR A 57 -5.59 -15.95 10.77
CA TYR A 57 -6.01 -14.64 10.31
C TYR A 57 -6.39 -13.70 11.47
N LEU A 58 -7.17 -14.21 12.43
CA LEU A 58 -7.60 -13.43 13.58
C LEU A 58 -6.46 -13.09 14.56
N SER A 59 -5.36 -13.83 14.55
CA SER A 59 -4.17 -13.54 15.35
C SER A 59 -3.28 -12.44 14.75
N LEU A 60 -3.40 -12.14 13.45
CA LEU A 60 -2.55 -11.17 12.78
C LEU A 60 -2.84 -9.73 13.26
N LYS A 61 -1.80 -8.95 13.51
CA LYS A 61 -1.89 -7.51 13.80
C LYS A 61 -1.94 -6.73 12.48
N LEU A 62 -3.14 -6.35 12.01
CA LEU A 62 -3.38 -5.77 10.70
C LEU A 62 -3.75 -4.26 10.72
N GLU A 63 -3.72 -3.63 11.88
CA GLU A 63 -3.99 -2.19 12.02
C GLU A 63 -3.20 -1.58 13.20
N GLY A 64 -3.10 -0.27 13.20
CA GLY A 64 -2.52 0.54 14.27
C GLY A 64 -3.28 1.85 14.44
N ILE A 65 -4.60 1.83 14.17
CA ILE A 65 -5.43 3.03 14.05
C ILE A 65 -5.43 3.87 15.33
N LEU A 66 -5.51 3.22 16.50
CA LEU A 66 -5.52 3.93 17.77
C LEU A 66 -4.14 4.02 18.43
N GLU A 67 -3.23 3.08 18.12
CA GLU A 67 -1.88 3.05 18.67
C GLU A 67 -0.96 4.13 18.08
N THR A 68 -1.17 4.49 16.83
CA THR A 68 -0.37 5.54 16.19
C THR A 68 -0.91 6.93 16.53
N PRO A 69 -0.06 7.95 16.66
CA PRO A 69 -0.50 9.31 17.01
C PRO A 69 -1.29 10.00 15.89
N ILE A 70 -1.06 9.62 14.64
CA ILE A 70 -1.68 10.23 13.46
C ILE A 70 -2.06 9.14 12.46
N ASN A 71 -3.27 9.27 11.90
CA ASN A 71 -3.63 8.54 10.70
C ASN A 71 -3.73 9.51 9.51
N LEU A 72 -3.59 9.00 8.31
CA LEU A 72 -3.62 9.76 7.07
C LEU A 72 -4.48 9.02 6.04
N CYS A 73 -5.53 9.66 5.55
CA CYS A 73 -6.24 9.15 4.38
C CYS A 73 -5.74 9.88 3.14
N VAL A 74 -5.18 9.13 2.19
CA VAL A 74 -4.80 9.65 0.88
C VAL A 74 -5.93 9.36 -0.08
N THR A 75 -6.41 10.39 -0.77
CA THR A 75 -7.52 10.29 -1.72
C THR A 75 -7.08 10.64 -3.12
N CYS A 76 -7.86 10.22 -4.11
CA CYS A 76 -7.71 10.57 -5.51
C CYS A 76 -8.95 11.33 -5.97
N ASP A 77 -8.76 12.54 -6.49
CA ASP A 77 -9.80 13.29 -7.19
C ASP A 77 -9.65 13.09 -8.70
N PRO A 78 -10.47 12.23 -9.33
CA PRO A 78 -10.40 11.96 -10.75
C PRO A 78 -10.89 13.13 -11.62
N THR A 79 -11.45 14.17 -11.03
CA THR A 79 -11.95 15.34 -11.74
C THR A 79 -10.95 16.49 -11.80
N ARG A 80 -9.79 16.33 -11.14
CA ARG A 80 -8.76 17.37 -11.09
C ARG A 80 -8.16 17.62 -12.48
N GLY A 81 -8.18 18.85 -12.92
CA GLY A 81 -7.77 19.27 -14.27
C GLY A 81 -8.83 18.98 -15.34
N ASP A 82 -8.74 19.68 -16.46
CA ASP A 82 -9.69 19.52 -17.57
C ASP A 82 -9.33 18.32 -18.44
N VAL A 83 -8.42 18.52 -19.42
CA VAL A 83 -7.91 17.47 -20.29
C VAL A 83 -6.50 17.06 -19.80
N VAL A 84 -6.40 15.85 -19.25
CA VAL A 84 -5.15 15.33 -18.70
C VAL A 84 -4.42 14.48 -19.73
N LEU A 85 -3.19 14.88 -20.07
CA LEU A 85 -2.34 14.17 -21.02
C LEU A 85 -2.13 12.71 -20.59
N GLY A 86 -2.44 11.76 -21.49
CA GLY A 86 -2.24 10.33 -21.28
C GLY A 86 -3.37 9.62 -20.53
N ARG A 87 -4.23 10.32 -19.82
CA ARG A 87 -5.32 9.73 -19.02
C ARG A 87 -6.42 9.10 -19.89
N ASN A 88 -6.68 9.64 -21.08
CA ASN A 88 -7.74 9.14 -21.97
C ASN A 88 -7.53 7.68 -22.41
N SER A 89 -6.28 7.22 -22.49
CA SER A 89 -5.94 5.86 -22.90
C SER A 89 -6.06 4.86 -21.74
N ILE A 90 -5.73 5.29 -20.53
CA ILE A 90 -5.78 4.47 -19.32
C ILE A 90 -6.35 5.34 -18.19
N PRO A 91 -7.68 5.35 -17.99
CA PRO A 91 -8.34 6.21 -17.00
C PRO A 91 -7.86 6.00 -15.55
N GLU A 92 -7.41 4.78 -15.23
CA GLU A 92 -6.95 4.42 -13.88
C GLU A 92 -5.59 5.02 -13.52
N THR A 93 -4.92 5.71 -14.44
CA THR A 93 -3.61 6.33 -14.19
C THR A 93 -3.64 7.45 -13.14
N ASP A 94 -4.79 8.01 -12.85
CA ASP A 94 -4.99 8.91 -11.71
C ASP A 94 -4.82 8.16 -10.36
N LEU A 95 -5.40 6.96 -10.23
CA LEU A 95 -5.21 6.08 -9.06
C LEU A 95 -3.75 5.61 -8.95
N TYR A 96 -3.14 5.21 -10.06
CA TYR A 96 -1.73 4.80 -10.08
C TYR A 96 -0.80 5.93 -9.67
N SER A 97 -1.09 7.15 -10.11
CA SER A 97 -0.37 8.37 -9.69
C SER A 97 -0.48 8.58 -8.18
N THR A 98 -1.68 8.41 -7.62
CA THR A 98 -1.90 8.51 -6.17
C THR A 98 -1.14 7.40 -5.41
N CYS A 99 -1.07 6.18 -5.95
CA CYS A 99 -0.25 5.11 -5.37
C CYS A 99 1.24 5.45 -5.38
N CYS A 100 1.75 6.13 -6.43
CA CYS A 100 3.13 6.63 -6.45
C CYS A 100 3.39 7.65 -5.31
N ALA A 101 2.44 8.55 -5.06
CA ALA A 101 2.54 9.48 -3.93
C ALA A 101 2.55 8.75 -2.58
N VAL A 102 1.72 7.72 -2.40
CA VAL A 102 1.73 6.86 -1.21
C VAL A 102 3.07 6.15 -1.05
N GLN A 103 3.65 5.60 -2.11
CA GLN A 103 4.94 4.93 -2.07
C GLN A 103 6.08 5.88 -1.70
N ASN A 104 6.11 7.10 -2.29
CA ASN A 104 7.08 8.12 -1.91
C ASN A 104 6.97 8.50 -0.43
N LEU A 105 5.73 8.68 0.06
CA LEU A 105 5.46 8.92 1.47
C LEU A 105 6.06 7.81 2.35
N TRP A 106 5.85 6.56 1.97
CA TRP A 106 6.29 5.40 2.74
C TRP A 106 7.81 5.32 2.84
N LEU A 107 8.50 5.49 1.72
CA LEU A 107 9.96 5.51 1.68
C LEU A 107 10.54 6.67 2.49
N ALA A 108 9.97 7.88 2.34
CA ALA A 108 10.37 9.05 3.11
C ALA A 108 10.11 8.86 4.62
N ALA A 109 8.97 8.28 4.99
CA ALA A 109 8.68 7.96 6.39
C ALA A 109 9.71 6.98 6.97
N ARG A 110 10.06 5.93 6.22
CA ARG A 110 11.08 4.95 6.61
C ARG A 110 12.44 5.61 6.85
N SER A 111 12.86 6.55 5.98
CA SER A 111 14.12 7.27 6.15
C SER A 111 14.14 8.19 7.38
N GLU A 112 12.96 8.62 7.86
CA GLU A 112 12.78 9.42 9.09
C GLU A 112 12.56 8.54 10.34
N GLY A 113 12.69 7.22 10.24
CA GLY A 113 12.41 6.30 11.35
C GLY A 113 10.92 6.15 11.70
N ILE A 114 10.02 6.55 10.79
CA ILE A 114 8.57 6.49 10.98
C ILE A 114 8.02 5.25 10.27
N GLY A 115 7.29 4.41 11.02
CA GLY A 115 6.54 3.29 10.48
C GLY A 115 5.24 3.76 9.83
N VAL A 116 4.90 3.12 8.72
CA VAL A 116 3.63 3.32 8.01
C VAL A 116 2.91 1.99 7.90
N GLY A 117 1.66 1.93 8.33
CA GLY A 117 0.79 0.77 8.16
C GLY A 117 -0.40 1.12 7.26
N TRP A 118 -0.56 0.41 6.14
CA TRP A 118 -1.71 0.59 5.24
C TRP A 118 -2.86 -0.32 5.67
N VAL A 119 -3.93 0.27 6.17
CA VAL A 119 -5.16 -0.45 6.56
C VAL A 119 -6.10 -0.51 5.36
N SER A 120 -6.23 -1.70 4.77
CA SER A 120 -7.09 -1.95 3.59
C SER A 120 -8.40 -2.67 3.90
N ILE A 121 -8.57 -3.18 5.14
CA ILE A 121 -9.78 -3.88 5.58
C ILE A 121 -10.83 -2.82 5.99
N LEU A 122 -11.28 -2.05 5.02
CA LEU A 122 -12.21 -0.94 5.18
C LEU A 122 -13.13 -0.84 3.97
N LYS A 123 -14.45 -0.67 4.19
CA LYS A 123 -15.37 -0.34 3.10
C LYS A 123 -15.32 1.16 2.82
N LEU A 124 -15.20 1.51 1.53
CA LEU A 124 -15.06 2.91 1.11
C LEU A 124 -16.30 3.79 1.40
N PRO A 125 -17.57 3.33 1.19
CA PRO A 125 -18.72 4.19 1.45
C PRO A 125 -18.84 4.66 2.89
N PRO A 126 -18.74 3.80 3.94
CA PRO A 126 -18.73 4.28 5.31
C PRO A 126 -17.48 5.10 5.67
N LEU A 127 -16.29 4.79 5.12
CA LEU A 127 -15.09 5.59 5.34
C LEU A 127 -15.25 7.01 4.80
N ARG A 128 -15.84 7.17 3.59
CA ARG A 128 -16.20 8.47 3.02
C ARG A 128 -17.12 9.27 3.93
N LYS A 129 -18.13 8.62 4.50
CA LYS A 129 -19.07 9.26 5.41
C LYS A 129 -18.39 9.75 6.69
N ILE A 130 -17.51 8.94 7.28
CA ILE A 130 -16.75 9.29 8.49
C ILE A 130 -15.86 10.50 8.24
N LEU A 131 -15.17 10.54 7.10
CA LEU A 131 -14.18 11.57 6.77
C LEU A 131 -14.75 12.75 5.95
N GLY A 132 -16.07 12.76 5.63
CA GLY A 132 -16.68 13.82 4.83
C GLY A 132 -16.18 13.90 3.38
N ILE A 133 -15.71 12.79 2.81
CA ILE A 133 -15.13 12.75 1.46
C ILE A 133 -16.24 12.81 0.40
N PRO A 134 -16.15 13.71 -0.59
CA PRO A 134 -17.13 13.81 -1.68
C PRO A 134 -17.28 12.51 -2.45
N ALA A 135 -18.47 12.27 -3.03
CA ALA A 135 -18.79 11.00 -3.70
C ALA A 135 -17.88 10.69 -4.90
N HIS A 136 -17.41 11.70 -5.63
CA HIS A 136 -16.51 11.55 -6.78
C HIS A 136 -15.05 11.31 -6.38
N VAL A 137 -14.66 11.65 -5.15
CA VAL A 137 -13.28 11.45 -4.65
C VAL A 137 -13.12 10.04 -4.10
N VAL A 138 -12.02 9.36 -4.47
CA VAL A 138 -11.77 7.97 -4.11
C VAL A 138 -10.77 7.90 -2.97
N PRO A 139 -11.13 7.35 -1.79
CA PRO A 139 -10.14 7.00 -0.78
C PRO A 139 -9.22 5.88 -1.33
N VAL A 140 -7.92 6.16 -1.42
CA VAL A 140 -6.93 5.21 -1.98
C VAL A 140 -6.21 4.47 -0.86
N ALA A 141 -5.76 5.19 0.16
CA ALA A 141 -5.04 4.59 1.27
C ALA A 141 -5.48 5.20 2.61
N TYR A 142 -5.66 4.36 3.62
CA TYR A 142 -5.76 4.78 5.02
C TYR A 142 -4.52 4.29 5.76
N LEU A 143 -3.68 5.22 6.18
CA LEU A 143 -2.34 4.97 6.70
C LEU A 143 -2.28 5.31 8.19
N CYS A 144 -1.64 4.44 8.97
CA CYS A 144 -1.28 4.67 10.37
C CYS A 144 0.20 5.06 10.43
N LEU A 145 0.54 6.21 11.00
CA LEU A 145 1.90 6.73 11.08
C LEU A 145 2.35 6.87 12.53
N GLY A 146 3.49 6.29 12.86
CA GLY A 146 4.05 6.35 14.22
C GLY A 146 5.48 5.86 14.28
N TYR A 147 6.12 6.02 15.43
CA TYR A 147 7.44 5.45 15.66
C TYR A 147 7.28 4.01 16.15
N PRO A 148 7.70 3.01 15.36
CA PRO A 148 7.63 1.62 15.79
C PRO A 148 8.71 1.34 16.86
N VAL A 149 8.47 0.35 17.70
CA VAL A 149 9.48 -0.12 18.65
C VAL A 149 10.69 -0.66 17.90
N GLU A 150 10.44 -1.38 16.81
CA GLU A 150 11.44 -1.90 15.89
C GLU A 150 10.88 -1.96 14.47
N PHE A 151 11.77 -2.03 13.49
CA PHE A 151 11.41 -2.40 12.13
C PHE A 151 11.78 -3.87 11.91
N TYR A 152 10.82 -4.66 11.51
CA TYR A 152 11.05 -6.07 11.22
C TYR A 152 12.04 -6.25 10.07
N GLN A 153 12.90 -7.25 10.19
CA GLN A 153 13.84 -7.63 9.12
C GLN A 153 13.11 -8.29 7.94
N HIS A 154 12.09 -9.09 8.25
CA HIS A 154 11.24 -9.75 7.27
C HIS A 154 9.79 -9.26 7.36
N PRO A 155 9.00 -9.34 6.26
CA PRO A 155 7.59 -9.01 6.29
C PRO A 155 6.84 -9.83 7.34
N MET A 156 6.02 -9.18 8.16
CA MET A 156 5.28 -9.84 9.25
C MET A 156 4.43 -11.02 8.76
N LEU A 157 3.80 -10.92 7.60
CA LEU A 157 2.99 -11.99 7.03
C LEU A 157 3.82 -13.21 6.59
N GLU A 158 5.03 -12.99 6.12
CA GLU A 158 5.99 -14.04 5.79
C GLU A 158 6.44 -14.75 7.07
N SER A 159 6.90 -14.00 8.08
CA SER A 159 7.29 -14.54 9.40
C SER A 159 6.16 -15.30 10.11
N ALA A 160 4.91 -14.89 9.88
CA ALA A 160 3.72 -15.59 10.39
C ALA A 160 3.33 -16.83 9.58
N GLY A 161 4.06 -17.19 8.51
CA GLY A 161 3.72 -18.29 7.62
C GLY A 161 2.40 -18.09 6.86
N TRP A 162 2.00 -16.81 6.66
CA TRP A 162 0.77 -16.51 5.93
C TRP A 162 0.95 -16.73 4.43
N ARG A 163 2.06 -16.23 3.87
CA ARG A 163 2.45 -16.40 2.46
C ARG A 163 3.93 -16.08 2.31
N ASP A 164 4.62 -16.86 1.51
CA ASP A 164 6.02 -16.62 1.17
C ASP A 164 6.15 -15.57 0.05
N ARG A 165 7.31 -14.93 -0.04
CA ARG A 165 7.68 -14.08 -1.16
C ARG A 165 7.82 -14.95 -2.42
N LEU A 166 7.25 -14.49 -3.51
CA LEU A 166 7.44 -15.17 -4.80
C LEU A 166 8.88 -14.96 -5.28
N PRO A 167 9.54 -16.01 -5.81
CA PRO A 167 10.83 -15.88 -6.47
C PRO A 167 10.76 -14.85 -7.60
N LEU A 168 11.71 -13.92 -7.65
CA LEU A 168 11.66 -12.81 -8.59
C LEU A 168 11.72 -13.27 -10.05
N GLU A 169 12.47 -14.32 -10.35
CA GLU A 169 12.60 -14.90 -11.68
C GLU A 169 11.26 -15.40 -12.27
N GLN A 170 10.30 -15.78 -11.41
CA GLN A 170 8.95 -16.17 -11.85
C GLN A 170 8.09 -14.98 -12.28
N LEU A 171 8.51 -13.75 -11.96
CA LEU A 171 7.82 -12.52 -12.26
C LEU A 171 8.41 -11.79 -13.47
N LEU A 172 9.49 -12.34 -14.05
CA LEU A 172 10.19 -11.74 -15.19
C LEU A 172 9.75 -12.40 -16.50
N HIS A 173 9.33 -11.57 -17.42
CA HIS A 173 8.94 -11.98 -18.78
C HIS A 173 9.72 -11.15 -19.79
N PHE A 174 10.20 -11.77 -20.86
CA PHE A 174 11.01 -11.13 -21.87
C PHE A 174 10.25 -11.01 -23.19
N ASP A 175 10.12 -9.81 -23.72
CA ASP A 175 9.44 -9.47 -24.97
C ASP A 175 7.95 -9.87 -25.06
N GLY A 176 7.34 -10.28 -23.94
CA GLY A 176 5.91 -10.61 -23.87
C GLY A 176 5.59 -11.53 -22.70
N TRP A 177 4.32 -11.54 -22.34
CA TRP A 177 3.82 -12.39 -21.25
C TRP A 177 3.91 -13.88 -21.64
N ASP A 178 4.36 -14.71 -20.70
CA ASP A 178 4.36 -16.17 -20.79
C ASP A 178 5.10 -16.76 -22.01
N LYS A 179 6.05 -16.02 -22.56
CA LYS A 179 6.96 -16.57 -23.58
C LYS A 179 7.95 -17.50 -22.89
N THR A 180 7.58 -18.77 -22.71
CA THR A 180 8.41 -19.84 -22.14
C THR A 180 9.64 -20.22 -22.98
N GLN A 181 9.96 -19.44 -24.00
CA GLN A 181 11.11 -19.69 -24.86
C GLN A 181 12.40 -19.20 -24.22
N THR A 182 13.42 -19.99 -24.43
CA THR A 182 14.81 -19.81 -24.00
C THR A 182 15.16 -18.37 -23.70
N THR A 183 15.45 -18.10 -22.42
CA THR A 183 15.96 -16.80 -21.96
C THR A 183 17.05 -16.32 -22.93
N PRO A 184 16.88 -15.19 -23.62
CA PRO A 184 17.90 -14.67 -24.49
C PRO A 184 19.22 -14.50 -23.72
N ASN A 185 20.37 -14.88 -24.32
CA ASN A 185 21.67 -14.75 -23.67
C ASN A 185 21.93 -13.34 -23.10
N ALA A 186 21.31 -12.31 -23.70
CA ALA A 186 21.40 -10.94 -23.21
C ALA A 186 20.87 -10.74 -21.78
N TRP A 187 19.94 -11.58 -21.32
CA TRP A 187 19.32 -11.47 -20.00
C TRP A 187 19.93 -12.42 -18.95
N GLN A 188 20.82 -13.34 -19.36
CA GLN A 188 21.45 -14.30 -18.44
C GLN A 188 22.23 -13.58 -17.34
N THR A 189 22.98 -12.54 -17.70
CA THR A 189 23.75 -11.73 -16.73
C THR A 189 22.83 -11.09 -15.67
N LEU A 190 21.62 -10.64 -16.07
CA LEU A 190 20.64 -10.10 -15.13
C LEU A 190 20.13 -11.19 -14.17
N LEU A 191 19.76 -12.35 -14.68
CA LEU A 191 19.26 -13.48 -13.88
C LEU A 191 20.34 -13.98 -12.90
N ASP A 192 21.58 -14.07 -13.36
CA ASP A 192 22.72 -14.45 -12.50
C ASP A 192 22.98 -13.41 -11.39
N ALA A 193 22.73 -12.12 -11.68
CA ALA A 193 22.86 -11.07 -10.68
C ALA A 193 21.74 -11.13 -9.65
N LEU A 194 20.49 -11.36 -10.08
CA LEU A 194 19.32 -11.46 -9.21
C LEU A 194 19.42 -12.66 -8.26
N SER A 195 19.83 -13.82 -8.77
CA SER A 195 20.01 -15.02 -7.94
C SER A 195 21.03 -14.84 -6.80
N ARG A 196 22.03 -13.96 -6.99
CA ARG A 196 23.00 -13.63 -5.93
C ARG A 196 22.42 -12.70 -4.86
N LEU A 197 21.47 -11.84 -5.23
CA LEU A 197 20.79 -10.97 -4.27
C LEU A 197 19.82 -11.75 -3.39
N ASP A 198 19.08 -12.70 -3.96
CA ASP A 198 18.15 -13.55 -3.21
C ASP A 198 18.88 -14.43 -2.16
N ILE A 199 20.11 -14.88 -2.44
CA ILE A 199 20.95 -15.62 -1.49
C ILE A 199 21.38 -14.72 -0.32
N ALA A 200 21.66 -13.45 -0.57
CA ALA A 200 22.08 -12.49 0.46
C ALA A 200 20.94 -12.12 1.43
N ASP A 201 19.70 -12.24 1.02
CA ASP A 201 18.50 -11.98 1.82
C ASP A 201 17.96 -13.24 2.54
N SER A 202 18.58 -14.42 2.31
CA SER A 202 18.19 -15.65 3.00
C SER A 202 18.75 -15.64 4.43
N PRO A 203 17.95 -15.91 5.46
CA PRO A 203 18.45 -16.03 6.83
C PRO A 203 19.32 -17.28 6.96
N ASP A 204 20.51 -17.14 7.56
CA ASP A 204 21.30 -18.25 8.12
C ASP A 204 20.56 -18.93 9.29
#